data_949558d21c950bac6536ca7e0b382d22
#
_entry.id   949558d21c950bac6536ca7e0b382d22
#
_cell.length_a   1.000
_cell.length_b   1.000
_cell.length_c   1.000
_cell.angle_alpha   90.00
_cell.angle_beta   90.00
_cell.angle_gamma   90.00
#
_symmetry.space_group_name_H-M   'P 1'
#
loop_
_entity.id
_entity.type
_entity.pdbx_description
1 polymer ?
#
loop_
_entity_poly.entity_id
_entity_poly.type
_entity_poly.pdbx_seq_one_letter_code
_entity_poly.pdbx_strand_id
1 'polypeptide(L)'
;IKCPAGLTTNPEVFDGDPRALGQYLLNIAHEVREILAQLGLRSLREARGRCDLLHLLDHPSSVGQLDLRAMLTVVEEKKVHHPIYMERDYAVDDEFLETVKASLIDEKQNHVEIVRSKKLNNCNKSVGGQLAIDIERMLNYQFVSELLPSVLKDQRGRRFLRADSIRIMTHGTGGQSFGAFCNDGMRLEHTGTCNDGVGKTACGGQIIIKSPSGHKSQSGTNVLVGNFALFGATGGRLFVEGQAGDRFAVRNSGASAVV
;
A
#
# COMPACT_ATOMS: atom_id res chain seq x y z
N ILE A 1 10.72 -13.65 -17.37
CA ILE A 1 10.26 -13.49 -15.98
C ILE A 1 11.45 -13.74 -15.03
N LYS A 2 12.37 -12.77 -14.91
CA LYS A 2 13.56 -12.90 -14.05
C LYS A 2 13.47 -12.07 -12.75
N CYS A 3 12.41 -11.26 -12.57
CA CYS A 3 12.21 -10.47 -11.36
C CYS A 3 12.18 -11.27 -10.05
N PRO A 4 11.59 -12.48 -9.98
CA PRO A 4 11.61 -13.28 -8.75
C PRO A 4 13.00 -13.67 -8.28
N ALA A 5 13.98 -13.69 -9.17
CA ALA A 5 15.36 -14.00 -8.83
C ALA A 5 16.14 -12.84 -8.19
N GLY A 6 15.48 -11.70 -7.94
CA GLY A 6 16.13 -10.54 -7.33
C GLY A 6 17.05 -9.74 -8.24
N LEU A 7 16.90 -9.87 -9.55
CA LEU A 7 17.73 -9.16 -10.56
C LEU A 7 17.75 -7.65 -10.38
N THR A 8 16.68 -7.06 -9.85
CA THR A 8 16.55 -5.62 -9.61
C THR A 8 16.91 -5.17 -8.20
N THR A 9 17.19 -6.11 -7.30
CA THR A 9 17.40 -5.82 -5.87
C THR A 9 18.66 -6.44 -5.30
N ASN A 10 19.25 -7.42 -5.98
CA ASN A 10 20.49 -8.06 -5.56
C ASN A 10 21.66 -7.63 -6.47
N PRO A 11 22.60 -6.80 -5.98
CA PRO A 11 23.73 -6.33 -6.76
C PRO A 11 24.66 -7.44 -7.23
N GLU A 12 24.67 -8.60 -6.58
CA GLU A 12 25.53 -9.73 -6.96
C GLU A 12 25.07 -10.42 -8.26
N VAL A 13 23.77 -10.34 -8.58
CA VAL A 13 23.19 -10.93 -9.79
C VAL A 13 22.79 -9.89 -10.84
N PHE A 14 22.96 -8.61 -10.55
CA PHE A 14 22.68 -7.52 -11.47
C PHE A 14 23.90 -7.24 -12.35
N ASP A 15 23.77 -7.50 -13.64
CA ASP A 15 24.81 -7.29 -14.66
C ASP A 15 24.47 -6.15 -15.65
N GLY A 16 23.49 -5.30 -15.30
CA GLY A 16 23.03 -4.22 -16.17
C GLY A 16 24.03 -3.07 -16.29
N ASP A 17 24.13 -2.48 -17.47
CA ASP A 17 24.90 -1.27 -17.73
C ASP A 17 24.00 -0.03 -17.62
N PRO A 18 24.21 0.88 -16.64
CA PRO A 18 23.42 2.11 -16.52
C PRO A 18 23.56 3.04 -17.73
N ARG A 19 24.67 2.95 -18.49
CA ARG A 19 24.86 3.71 -19.72
C ARG A 19 23.88 3.28 -20.82
N ALA A 20 23.54 2.00 -20.87
CA ALA A 20 22.52 1.50 -21.80
C ALA A 20 21.14 2.11 -21.54
N LEU A 21 20.76 2.27 -20.26
CA LEU A 21 19.53 2.97 -19.88
C LEU A 21 19.59 4.47 -20.27
N GLY A 22 20.73 5.11 -20.02
CA GLY A 22 20.95 6.51 -20.44
C GLY A 22 20.80 6.68 -21.94
N GLN A 23 21.43 5.81 -22.73
CA GLN A 23 21.33 5.83 -24.20
C GLN A 23 19.88 5.58 -24.67
N TYR A 24 19.17 4.65 -24.05
CA TYR A 24 17.77 4.38 -24.35
C TYR A 24 16.90 5.62 -24.16
N LEU A 25 17.05 6.33 -23.03
CA LEU A 25 16.32 7.57 -22.77
C LEU A 25 16.66 8.70 -23.75
N LEU A 26 17.95 8.80 -24.15
CA LEU A 26 18.36 9.77 -25.17
C LEU A 26 17.75 9.46 -26.55
N ASN A 27 17.66 8.19 -26.91
CA ASN A 27 17.01 7.77 -28.17
C ASN A 27 15.53 8.13 -28.15
N ILE A 28 14.80 7.85 -27.05
CA ILE A 28 13.39 8.28 -26.90
C ILE A 28 13.27 9.80 -27.03
N ALA A 29 14.15 10.56 -26.36
CA ALA A 29 14.13 12.01 -26.43
C ALA A 29 14.36 12.51 -27.88
N HIS A 30 15.20 11.83 -28.65
CA HIS A 30 15.44 12.16 -30.04
C HIS A 30 14.18 11.92 -30.90
N GLU A 31 13.57 10.75 -30.79
CA GLU A 31 12.31 10.42 -31.49
C GLU A 31 11.19 11.41 -31.14
N VAL A 32 11.04 11.73 -29.84
CA VAL A 32 10.05 12.75 -29.40
C VAL A 32 10.29 14.11 -30.05
N ARG A 33 11.55 14.53 -30.16
CA ARG A 33 11.91 15.79 -30.84
C ARG A 33 11.53 15.78 -32.32
N GLU A 34 11.75 14.68 -33.01
CA GLU A 34 11.37 14.53 -34.41
C GLU A 34 9.85 14.59 -34.60
N ILE A 35 9.08 13.91 -33.72
CA ILE A 35 7.63 13.95 -33.74
C ILE A 35 7.11 15.38 -33.47
N LEU A 36 7.67 16.05 -32.45
CA LEU A 36 7.29 17.45 -32.15
C LEU A 36 7.58 18.36 -33.35
N ALA A 37 8.70 18.19 -34.03
CA ALA A 37 9.03 18.96 -35.23
C ALA A 37 8.05 18.71 -36.37
N GLN A 38 7.62 17.47 -36.58
CA GLN A 38 6.59 17.12 -37.58
C GLN A 38 5.23 17.77 -37.25
N LEU A 39 4.91 17.89 -35.95
CA LEU A 39 3.69 18.57 -35.48
C LEU A 39 3.81 20.10 -35.46
N GLY A 40 4.99 20.67 -35.78
CA GLY A 40 5.24 22.09 -35.70
C GLY A 40 5.36 22.64 -34.27
N LEU A 41 5.64 21.77 -33.29
CA LEU A 41 5.75 22.11 -31.88
C LEU A 41 7.22 22.21 -31.44
N ARG A 42 7.51 23.15 -30.53
CA ARG A 42 8.88 23.39 -30.04
C ARG A 42 9.21 22.66 -28.74
N SER A 43 8.19 22.18 -28.03
CA SER A 43 8.37 21.54 -26.72
C SER A 43 7.20 20.63 -26.37
N LEU A 44 7.44 19.68 -25.47
CA LEU A 44 6.39 18.88 -24.84
C LEU A 44 5.36 19.75 -24.10
N ARG A 45 5.77 20.90 -23.59
CA ARG A 45 4.84 21.83 -22.93
C ARG A 45 3.81 22.39 -23.91
N GLU A 46 4.21 22.70 -25.14
CA GLU A 46 3.29 23.13 -26.19
C GLU A 46 2.34 22.01 -26.62
N ALA A 47 2.74 20.74 -26.49
CA ALA A 47 1.90 19.60 -26.83
C ALA A 47 0.85 19.29 -25.75
N ARG A 48 1.08 19.75 -24.51
CA ARG A 48 0.14 19.46 -23.40
C ARG A 48 -1.22 20.10 -23.64
N GLY A 49 -2.27 19.27 -23.50
CA GLY A 49 -3.66 19.72 -23.65
C GLY A 49 -4.10 20.02 -25.10
N ARG A 50 -3.23 19.79 -26.09
CA ARG A 50 -3.53 19.98 -27.51
C ARG A 50 -4.42 18.84 -28.04
N CYS A 51 -5.63 18.72 -27.49
CA CYS A 51 -6.61 17.74 -27.93
C CYS A 51 -7.05 17.93 -29.38
N ASP A 52 -6.84 19.13 -29.94
CA ASP A 52 -7.03 19.46 -31.35
C ASP A 52 -6.10 18.68 -32.30
N LEU A 53 -4.97 18.15 -31.79
CA LEU A 53 -4.06 17.29 -32.55
C LEU A 53 -4.46 15.81 -32.49
N LEU A 54 -5.45 15.45 -31.69
CA LEU A 54 -5.93 14.08 -31.59
C LEU A 54 -7.04 13.83 -32.58
N HIS A 55 -6.96 12.71 -33.29
CA HIS A 55 -7.96 12.24 -34.20
C HIS A 55 -8.53 10.90 -33.72
N LEU A 56 -9.86 10.82 -33.67
CA LEU A 56 -10.53 9.56 -33.37
C LEU A 56 -10.37 8.61 -34.56
N LEU A 57 -9.77 7.47 -34.35
CA LEU A 57 -9.68 6.44 -35.36
C LEU A 57 -11.06 5.85 -35.61
N ASP A 58 -11.44 5.70 -36.87
CA ASP A 58 -12.65 4.98 -37.23
C ASP A 58 -12.44 3.49 -37.03
N HIS A 59 -13.03 2.96 -35.95
CA HIS A 59 -12.91 1.55 -35.59
C HIS A 59 -14.29 0.95 -35.33
N PRO A 60 -14.67 -0.13 -36.01
CA PRO A 60 -16.04 -0.66 -36.00
C PRO A 60 -16.52 -1.14 -34.62
N SER A 61 -15.60 -1.46 -33.68
CA SER A 61 -15.97 -1.98 -32.36
C SER A 61 -16.06 -0.94 -31.24
N SER A 62 -15.53 0.26 -31.41
CA SER A 62 -15.43 1.23 -30.30
C SER A 62 -15.84 2.65 -30.64
N VAL A 63 -15.45 3.17 -31.79
CA VAL A 63 -15.57 4.61 -32.09
C VAL A 63 -17.00 5.06 -32.33
N GLY A 64 -17.84 4.20 -32.92
CA GLY A 64 -19.25 4.54 -33.18
C GLY A 64 -20.17 4.51 -31.96
N GLN A 65 -19.69 4.02 -30.83
CA GLN A 65 -20.50 3.78 -29.61
C GLN A 65 -20.11 4.67 -28.41
N LEU A 66 -18.95 5.31 -28.45
CA LEU A 66 -18.44 6.13 -27.36
C LEU A 66 -18.36 7.60 -27.77
N ASP A 67 -19.02 8.47 -27.03
CA ASP A 67 -18.85 9.92 -27.18
C ASP A 67 -17.62 10.38 -26.39
N LEU A 68 -16.52 10.58 -27.08
CA LEU A 68 -15.25 11.05 -26.51
C LEU A 68 -15.04 12.57 -26.62
N ARG A 69 -16.05 13.34 -27.12
CA ARG A 69 -15.92 14.79 -27.34
C ARG A 69 -15.52 15.53 -26.07
N ALA A 70 -16.05 15.14 -24.92
CA ALA A 70 -15.68 15.74 -23.64
C ALA A 70 -14.19 15.56 -23.30
N MET A 71 -13.58 14.43 -23.68
CA MET A 71 -12.16 14.16 -23.48
C MET A 71 -11.27 14.93 -24.47
N LEU A 72 -11.82 15.30 -25.62
CA LEU A 72 -11.10 16.04 -26.67
C LEU A 72 -11.33 17.56 -26.57
N THR A 73 -11.90 18.03 -25.48
CA THR A 73 -12.09 19.46 -25.23
C THR A 73 -10.75 20.08 -24.79
N VAL A 74 -10.35 21.15 -25.49
CA VAL A 74 -9.19 21.94 -25.09
C VAL A 74 -9.53 22.72 -23.81
N VAL A 75 -8.77 22.49 -22.78
CA VAL A 75 -8.93 23.17 -21.48
C VAL A 75 -7.84 24.22 -21.33
N GLU A 76 -8.21 25.44 -20.90
CA GLU A 76 -7.23 26.49 -20.61
C GLU A 76 -6.24 26.05 -19.53
N GLU A 77 -4.96 26.34 -19.75
CA GLU A 77 -3.90 26.00 -18.79
C GLU A 77 -4.08 26.83 -17.50
N LYS A 78 -4.40 26.16 -16.41
CA LYS A 78 -4.34 26.78 -15.09
C LYS A 78 -2.90 26.77 -14.58
N LYS A 79 -2.32 27.93 -14.38
CA LYS A 79 -1.03 28.04 -13.69
C LYS A 79 -1.23 27.73 -12.22
N VAL A 80 -0.70 26.58 -11.79
CA VAL A 80 -0.65 26.21 -10.38
C VAL A 80 0.67 26.76 -9.81
N HIS A 81 0.57 27.79 -8.98
CA HIS A 81 1.74 28.43 -8.39
C HIS A 81 2.28 27.69 -7.17
N HIS A 82 1.46 26.87 -6.56
CA HIS A 82 1.86 26.06 -5.40
C HIS A 82 1.47 24.60 -5.64
N PRO A 83 2.28 23.63 -5.16
CA PRO A 83 1.92 22.24 -5.22
C PRO A 83 0.59 21.99 -4.50
N ILE A 84 -0.31 21.25 -5.11
CA ILE A 84 -1.54 20.79 -4.46
C ILE A 84 -1.19 19.49 -3.76
N TYR A 85 -1.13 19.52 -2.44
CA TYR A 85 -1.00 18.31 -1.62
C TYR A 85 -2.39 17.82 -1.26
N MET A 86 -2.63 16.53 -1.46
CA MET A 86 -3.83 15.91 -0.91
C MET A 86 -3.71 15.87 0.61
N GLU A 87 -4.76 16.26 1.29
CA GLU A 87 -4.86 16.04 2.73
C GLU A 87 -4.78 14.54 3.02
N ARG A 88 -4.02 14.20 4.05
CA ARG A 88 -3.87 12.83 4.51
C ARG A 88 -4.91 12.56 5.57
N ASP A 89 -5.67 11.48 5.41
CA ASP A 89 -6.64 11.02 6.38
C ASP A 89 -6.07 9.81 7.13
N TYR A 90 -5.65 10.04 8.35
CA TYR A 90 -5.18 9.02 9.30
C TYR A 90 -6.14 8.84 10.48
N ALA A 91 -7.34 9.39 10.43
CA ALA A 91 -8.25 9.45 11.56
C ALA A 91 -8.51 8.08 12.22
N VAL A 92 -8.53 6.99 11.44
CA VAL A 92 -8.70 5.64 12.00
C VAL A 92 -7.46 5.19 12.78
N ASP A 93 -6.28 5.43 12.26
CA ASP A 93 -5.02 5.06 12.91
C ASP A 93 -4.71 5.96 14.10
N ASP A 94 -5.10 7.24 14.05
CA ASP A 94 -5.01 8.19 15.16
C ASP A 94 -5.90 7.76 16.33
N GLU A 95 -7.16 7.32 16.04
CA GLU A 95 -8.08 6.74 17.04
C GLU A 95 -7.44 5.54 17.76
N PHE A 96 -6.79 4.66 17.00
CA PHE A 96 -6.10 3.51 17.57
C PHE A 96 -4.87 3.93 18.38
N LEU A 97 -4.08 4.87 17.88
CA LEU A 97 -2.87 5.34 18.52
C LEU A 97 -3.15 5.99 19.87
N GLU A 98 -4.20 6.79 19.99
CA GLU A 98 -4.61 7.39 21.27
C GLU A 98 -4.93 6.30 22.30
N THR A 99 -5.70 5.29 21.92
CA THR A 99 -6.02 4.16 22.81
C THR A 99 -4.79 3.35 23.19
N VAL A 100 -3.89 3.10 22.24
CA VAL A 100 -2.63 2.38 22.49
C VAL A 100 -1.75 3.16 23.47
N LYS A 101 -1.62 4.48 23.29
CA LYS A 101 -0.83 5.33 24.20
C LYS A 101 -1.39 5.30 25.61
N ALA A 102 -2.69 5.53 25.77
CA ALA A 102 -3.34 5.51 27.06
C ALA A 102 -3.10 4.19 27.80
N SER A 103 -3.32 3.05 27.14
CA SER A 103 -3.20 1.73 27.79
C SER A 103 -1.76 1.30 28.00
N LEU A 104 -0.90 1.31 26.97
CA LEU A 104 0.44 0.73 27.09
C LEU A 104 1.44 1.68 27.73
N ILE A 105 1.30 3.00 27.52
CA ILE A 105 2.27 4.00 28.01
C ILE A 105 1.82 4.59 29.35
N ASP A 106 0.61 5.17 29.39
CA ASP A 106 0.17 5.90 30.59
C ASP A 106 -0.24 4.95 31.70
N GLU A 107 -1.04 3.92 31.40
CA GLU A 107 -1.50 2.92 32.37
C GLU A 107 -0.53 1.74 32.52
N LYS A 108 0.51 1.65 31.70
CA LYS A 108 1.55 0.60 31.70
C LYS A 108 0.98 -0.84 31.64
N GLN A 109 -0.09 -1.02 30.88
CA GLN A 109 -0.68 -2.33 30.67
C GLN A 109 0.21 -3.20 29.77
N ASN A 110 0.06 -4.52 29.87
CA ASN A 110 0.80 -5.47 29.02
C ASN A 110 0.23 -5.57 27.62
N HIS A 111 -1.06 -5.30 27.46
CA HIS A 111 -1.78 -5.41 26.18
C HIS A 111 -2.96 -4.46 26.15
N VAL A 112 -3.41 -4.18 24.92
CA VAL A 112 -4.64 -3.44 24.65
C VAL A 112 -5.44 -4.16 23.56
N GLU A 113 -6.74 -4.24 23.76
CA GLU A 113 -7.70 -4.77 22.77
C GLU A 113 -8.64 -3.65 22.35
N ILE A 114 -8.72 -3.40 21.03
CA ILE A 114 -9.55 -2.36 20.44
C ILE A 114 -10.56 -3.02 19.51
N VAL A 115 -11.85 -2.84 19.81
CA VAL A 115 -12.94 -3.28 18.95
C VAL A 115 -13.60 -2.06 18.32
N ARG A 116 -13.36 -1.88 17.03
CA ARG A 116 -13.94 -0.75 16.31
C ARG A 116 -15.36 -1.08 15.83
N SER A 117 -16.34 -0.37 16.38
CA SER A 117 -17.77 -0.54 16.06
C SER A 117 -18.17 0.01 14.70
N LYS A 118 -17.54 1.10 14.23
CA LYS A 118 -17.80 1.71 12.92
C LYS A 118 -17.16 0.89 11.82
N LYS A 119 -17.94 0.48 10.81
CA LYS A 119 -17.45 -0.28 9.65
C LYS A 119 -16.36 0.49 8.90
N LEU A 120 -15.34 -0.22 8.48
CA LEU A 120 -14.42 0.26 7.46
C LEU A 120 -15.10 0.23 6.08
N ASN A 121 -14.69 1.12 5.22
CA ASN A 121 -15.04 1.14 3.80
C ASN A 121 -13.77 1.31 2.95
N ASN A 122 -13.89 1.17 1.64
CA ASN A 122 -12.76 1.23 0.72
C ASN A 122 -12.04 2.59 0.64
N CYS A 123 -12.59 3.64 1.24
CA CYS A 123 -11.90 4.93 1.37
C CYS A 123 -10.91 4.94 2.56
N ASN A 124 -11.09 4.04 3.54
CA ASN A 124 -10.14 3.89 4.64
C ASN A 124 -8.91 3.12 4.16
N LYS A 125 -7.91 3.84 3.70
CA LYS A 125 -6.68 3.27 3.13
C LYS A 125 -5.59 3.13 4.17
N SER A 126 -4.74 2.11 4.02
CA SER A 126 -3.55 1.85 4.83
C SER A 126 -3.83 1.75 6.34
N VAL A 127 -5.02 1.31 6.71
CA VAL A 127 -5.41 1.12 8.12
C VAL A 127 -4.41 0.20 8.83
N GLY A 128 -3.90 0.62 9.98
CA GLY A 128 -2.82 -0.02 10.72
C GLY A 128 -1.42 0.39 10.28
N GLY A 129 -1.28 1.06 9.13
CA GLY A 129 0.03 1.43 8.58
C GLY A 129 0.66 2.62 9.27
N GLN A 130 -0.07 3.71 9.45
CA GLN A 130 0.43 4.86 10.20
C GLN A 130 0.64 4.50 11.67
N LEU A 131 -0.28 3.72 12.26
CA LEU A 131 -0.12 3.19 13.61
C LEU A 131 1.20 2.43 13.78
N ALA A 132 1.53 1.53 12.85
CA ALA A 132 2.78 0.77 12.89
C ALA A 132 4.01 1.68 12.86
N ILE A 133 3.99 2.70 12.01
CA ILE A 133 5.08 3.70 11.91
C ILE A 133 5.21 4.49 13.23
N ASP A 134 4.11 4.92 13.81
CA ASP A 134 4.14 5.72 15.04
C ASP A 134 4.57 4.91 16.24
N ILE A 135 4.18 3.63 16.33
CA ILE A 135 4.69 2.71 17.34
C ILE A 135 6.21 2.56 17.21
N GLU A 136 6.73 2.30 16.02
CA GLU A 136 8.17 2.16 15.79
C GLU A 136 8.93 3.44 16.17
N ARG A 137 8.39 4.61 15.82
CA ARG A 137 8.96 5.90 16.20
C ARG A 137 8.97 6.12 17.71
N MET A 138 7.86 5.83 18.39
CA MET A 138 7.78 5.98 19.84
C MET A 138 8.80 5.09 20.56
N LEU A 139 8.94 3.85 20.13
CA LEU A 139 9.81 2.89 20.78
C LEU A 139 11.31 3.18 20.54
N ASN A 140 11.70 3.66 19.37
CA ASN A 140 13.11 3.73 18.97
C ASN A 140 13.66 5.14 18.77
N TYR A 141 12.81 6.15 18.56
CA TYR A 141 13.25 7.53 18.28
C TYR A 141 12.68 8.58 19.24
N GLN A 142 11.58 8.28 19.92
CA GLN A 142 11.03 9.11 20.98
C GLN A 142 11.33 8.45 22.33
N PHE A 143 11.54 9.26 23.38
CA PHE A 143 11.84 8.74 24.71
C PHE A 143 10.61 8.04 25.31
N VAL A 144 10.47 6.74 25.05
CA VAL A 144 9.56 5.87 25.79
C VAL A 144 10.38 5.20 26.87
N SER A 145 9.91 5.25 28.12
CA SER A 145 10.56 4.65 29.27
C SER A 145 10.91 3.17 28.99
N GLU A 146 12.15 2.77 29.31
CA GLU A 146 12.60 1.38 29.18
C GLU A 146 11.82 0.38 30.07
N LEU A 147 10.95 0.89 30.95
CA LEU A 147 10.21 0.15 31.96
C LEU A 147 8.76 -0.22 31.52
N LEU A 148 8.44 -0.20 30.25
CA LEU A 148 7.13 -0.64 29.80
C LEU A 148 7.09 -2.17 29.72
N PRO A 149 6.09 -2.83 30.37
CA PRO A 149 6.03 -4.30 30.46
C PRO A 149 5.86 -4.98 29.10
N SER A 150 5.26 -4.28 28.14
CA SER A 150 5.02 -4.76 26.78
C SER A 150 6.23 -4.64 25.85
N VAL A 151 7.30 -3.96 26.25
CA VAL A 151 8.46 -3.68 25.39
C VAL A 151 9.59 -4.68 25.62
N LEU A 152 10.10 -5.21 24.53
CA LEU A 152 11.28 -6.06 24.45
C LEU A 152 12.40 -5.35 23.71
N LYS A 153 13.64 -5.84 23.87
CA LYS A 153 14.81 -5.32 23.17
C LYS A 153 15.57 -6.47 22.51
N ASP A 154 15.94 -6.30 21.26
CA ASP A 154 16.77 -7.28 20.56
C ASP A 154 18.28 -7.09 20.86
N GLN A 155 19.09 -7.99 20.31
CA GLN A 155 20.55 -7.96 20.46
C GLN A 155 21.21 -6.70 19.87
N ARG A 156 20.52 -6.02 18.92
CA ARG A 156 20.99 -4.78 18.28
C ARG A 156 20.51 -3.53 18.99
N GLY A 157 19.72 -3.70 20.05
CA GLY A 157 19.17 -2.60 20.82
C GLY A 157 17.86 -2.02 20.30
N ARG A 158 17.27 -2.55 19.21
CA ARG A 158 15.96 -2.15 18.74
C ARG A 158 14.90 -2.59 19.74
N ARG A 159 14.01 -1.68 20.10
CA ARG A 159 12.85 -1.95 20.95
C ARG A 159 11.65 -2.33 20.09
N PHE A 160 10.91 -3.32 20.55
CA PHE A 160 9.71 -3.79 19.88
C PHE A 160 8.68 -4.29 20.89
N LEU A 161 7.43 -4.36 20.49
CA LEU A 161 6.37 -4.85 21.37
C LEU A 161 6.36 -6.38 21.42
N ARG A 162 6.09 -6.91 22.61
CA ARG A 162 5.80 -8.33 22.81
C ARG A 162 4.60 -8.74 21.94
N ALA A 163 4.59 -9.99 21.47
CA ALA A 163 3.48 -10.53 20.69
C ALA A 163 2.13 -10.28 21.37
N ASP A 164 1.12 -9.93 20.56
CA ASP A 164 -0.25 -9.63 20.99
C ASP A 164 -0.39 -8.47 22.00
N SER A 165 0.58 -7.56 22.08
CA SER A 165 0.45 -6.35 22.90
C SER A 165 -0.64 -5.41 22.39
N ILE A 166 -0.90 -5.40 21.10
CA ILE A 166 -1.97 -4.60 20.48
C ILE A 166 -2.82 -5.55 19.64
N ARG A 167 -4.09 -5.65 19.99
CA ARG A 167 -5.08 -6.40 19.21
C ARG A 167 -6.17 -5.45 18.75
N ILE A 168 -6.35 -5.34 17.43
CA ILE A 168 -7.36 -4.48 16.82
C ILE A 168 -8.31 -5.33 16.01
N MET A 169 -9.59 -5.22 16.32
CA MET A 169 -10.68 -5.88 15.59
C MET A 169 -11.50 -4.86 14.82
N THR A 170 -11.62 -5.09 13.53
CA THR A 170 -12.35 -4.26 12.57
C THR A 170 -13.30 -5.10 11.73
N HIS A 171 -14.23 -4.46 11.04
CA HIS A 171 -15.13 -5.17 10.13
C HIS A 171 -15.55 -4.26 8.97
N GLY A 172 -16.04 -4.86 7.88
CA GLY A 172 -16.52 -4.15 6.69
C GLY A 172 -15.62 -4.39 5.47
N THR A 173 -15.21 -3.31 4.81
CA THR A 173 -14.31 -3.38 3.66
C THR A 173 -13.04 -2.58 3.97
N GLY A 174 -11.95 -3.26 4.24
CA GLY A 174 -10.64 -2.65 4.35
C GLY A 174 -10.18 -2.16 2.97
N GLY A 175 -9.75 -0.91 2.88
CA GLY A 175 -9.28 -0.33 1.63
C GLY A 175 -7.91 -0.87 1.21
N GLN A 176 -7.24 -0.13 0.34
CA GLN A 176 -5.88 -0.44 -0.10
C GLN A 176 -4.90 -0.50 1.07
N SER A 177 -3.98 -1.47 1.03
CA SER A 177 -2.85 -1.60 1.94
C SER A 177 -3.23 -1.76 3.43
N PHE A 178 -4.34 -2.45 3.73
CA PHE A 178 -4.69 -2.81 5.10
C PHE A 178 -3.54 -3.56 5.79
N GLY A 179 -3.13 -3.13 6.97
CA GLY A 179 -2.01 -3.73 7.71
C GLY A 179 -0.64 -3.51 7.07
N ALA A 180 -0.48 -2.55 6.16
CA ALA A 180 0.85 -2.20 5.63
C ALA A 180 1.80 -1.84 6.78
N PHE A 181 3.07 -2.21 6.64
CA PHE A 181 4.11 -2.00 7.67
C PHE A 181 3.82 -2.68 9.03
N CYS A 182 2.82 -3.58 9.12
CA CYS A 182 2.54 -4.29 10.35
C CYS A 182 3.84 -4.79 10.99
N ASN A 183 4.03 -4.52 12.28
CA ASN A 183 5.25 -4.80 13.01
C ASN A 183 5.00 -5.63 14.27
N ASP A 184 6.08 -5.95 14.98
CA ASP A 184 6.04 -6.79 16.15
C ASP A 184 5.05 -6.25 17.20
N GLY A 185 4.30 -7.16 17.82
CA GLY A 185 3.32 -6.87 18.86
C GLY A 185 1.92 -6.53 18.34
N MET A 186 1.77 -6.21 17.05
CA MET A 186 0.46 -5.92 16.46
C MET A 186 -0.26 -7.19 16.01
N ARG A 187 -1.55 -7.24 16.28
CA ARG A 187 -2.50 -8.23 15.76
C ARG A 187 -3.72 -7.52 15.21
N LEU A 188 -3.87 -7.55 13.89
CA LEU A 188 -4.98 -6.93 13.18
C LEU A 188 -5.95 -8.03 12.72
N GLU A 189 -7.17 -8.02 13.24
CA GLU A 189 -8.24 -8.92 12.84
C GLU A 189 -9.31 -8.13 12.08
N HIS A 190 -9.60 -8.55 10.86
CA HIS A 190 -10.64 -7.93 10.04
C HIS A 190 -11.68 -8.94 9.61
N THR A 191 -12.94 -8.66 9.85
CA THR A 191 -14.06 -9.48 9.36
C THR A 191 -14.68 -8.80 8.14
N GLY A 192 -14.42 -9.34 6.96
CA GLY A 192 -14.85 -8.75 5.68
C GLY A 192 -13.83 -8.91 4.58
N THR A 193 -13.79 -7.95 3.68
CA THR A 193 -12.88 -7.94 2.52
C THR A 193 -11.86 -6.83 2.64
N CYS A 194 -10.70 -7.02 2.05
CA CYS A 194 -9.67 -6.00 1.89
C CYS A 194 -9.29 -5.86 0.41
N ASN A 195 -8.91 -4.63 0.02
CA ASN A 195 -8.42 -4.37 -1.33
C ASN A 195 -6.96 -4.86 -1.48
N ASP A 196 -6.24 -4.37 -2.48
CA ASP A 196 -4.88 -4.78 -2.80
C ASP A 196 -3.87 -4.42 -1.71
N GLY A 197 -2.77 -5.16 -1.63
CA GLY A 197 -1.60 -4.83 -0.82
C GLY A 197 -1.77 -5.06 0.68
N VAL A 198 -2.62 -5.99 1.11
CA VAL A 198 -2.73 -6.38 2.52
C VAL A 198 -1.36 -6.81 3.04
N GLY A 199 -0.93 -6.28 4.18
CA GLY A 199 0.37 -6.60 4.77
C GLY A 199 1.57 -6.19 3.93
N LYS A 200 1.40 -5.25 2.99
CA LYS A 200 2.52 -4.72 2.20
C LYS A 200 3.63 -4.23 3.13
N THR A 201 4.87 -4.70 2.87
CA THR A 201 6.05 -4.36 3.66
C THR A 201 5.93 -4.67 5.17
N ALA A 202 5.08 -5.63 5.55
CA ALA A 202 5.03 -6.11 6.93
C ALA A 202 6.41 -6.63 7.37
N CYS A 203 6.80 -6.34 8.59
CA CYS A 203 8.07 -6.78 9.16
C CYS A 203 7.88 -7.58 10.47
N GLY A 204 6.65 -7.74 10.94
CA GLY A 204 6.29 -8.51 12.13
C GLY A 204 4.79 -8.60 12.30
N GLY A 205 4.36 -9.00 13.49
CA GLY A 205 2.95 -9.02 13.86
C GLY A 205 2.10 -10.08 13.15
N GLN A 206 0.79 -9.87 13.20
CA GLN A 206 -0.18 -10.82 12.65
C GLN A 206 -1.37 -10.09 12.03
N ILE A 207 -1.76 -10.52 10.84
CA ILE A 207 -2.96 -10.04 10.15
C ILE A 207 -3.87 -11.24 9.90
N ILE A 208 -5.15 -11.11 10.27
CA ILE A 208 -6.15 -12.17 10.14
C ILE A 208 -7.36 -11.59 9.42
N ILE A 209 -7.68 -12.12 8.25
CA ILE A 209 -8.85 -11.72 7.47
C ILE A 209 -9.87 -12.85 7.53
N LYS A 210 -11.03 -12.54 8.10
CA LYS A 210 -12.11 -13.51 8.34
C LYS A 210 -13.29 -13.27 7.42
N SER A 211 -13.92 -14.35 6.98
CA SER A 211 -15.17 -14.28 6.25
C SER A 211 -16.31 -13.79 7.17
N PRO A 212 -17.23 -12.93 6.68
CA PRO A 212 -18.43 -12.58 7.43
C PRO A 212 -19.27 -13.80 7.80
N SER A 213 -19.82 -13.82 8.99
CA SER A 213 -20.50 -14.99 9.58
C SER A 213 -21.65 -15.59 8.76
N GLY A 214 -22.30 -14.79 7.90
CA GLY A 214 -23.36 -15.26 6.99
C GLY A 214 -22.88 -16.04 5.75
N HIS A 215 -21.58 -16.08 5.49
CA HIS A 215 -20.98 -16.66 4.27
C HIS A 215 -19.99 -17.79 4.54
N LYS A 216 -19.96 -18.32 5.75
CA LYS A 216 -18.97 -19.37 6.15
C LYS A 216 -19.05 -20.63 5.31
N SER A 217 -20.21 -20.99 4.79
CA SER A 217 -20.37 -22.18 3.92
C SER A 217 -19.70 -22.01 2.53
N GLN A 218 -19.34 -20.80 2.16
CA GLN A 218 -18.71 -20.46 0.88
C GLN A 218 -17.36 -19.75 1.07
N SER A 219 -16.80 -19.78 2.28
CA SER A 219 -15.55 -19.06 2.60
C SER A 219 -14.41 -19.41 1.65
N GLY A 220 -14.26 -20.69 1.27
CA GLY A 220 -13.22 -21.14 0.36
C GLY A 220 -13.36 -20.65 -1.10
N THR A 221 -14.48 -20.05 -1.49
CA THR A 221 -14.70 -19.55 -2.87
C THR A 221 -14.69 -18.04 -2.98
N ASN A 222 -14.74 -17.32 -1.86
CA ASN A 222 -14.80 -15.87 -1.85
C ASN A 222 -13.39 -15.25 -1.81
N VAL A 223 -13.13 -14.30 -2.69
CA VAL A 223 -11.92 -13.50 -2.65
C VAL A 223 -12.07 -12.45 -1.55
N LEU A 224 -11.33 -12.60 -0.46
CA LEU A 224 -11.34 -11.70 0.69
C LEU A 224 -10.20 -10.68 0.66
N VAL A 225 -9.14 -10.96 -0.08
CA VAL A 225 -7.94 -10.13 -0.16
C VAL A 225 -7.62 -9.88 -1.63
N GLY A 226 -7.38 -8.63 -2.00
CA GLY A 226 -7.00 -8.25 -3.36
C GLY A 226 -5.59 -8.70 -3.75
N ASN A 227 -5.05 -8.08 -4.78
CA ASN A 227 -3.76 -8.45 -5.38
C ASN A 227 -2.56 -8.10 -4.49
N PHE A 228 -1.41 -8.70 -4.78
CA PHE A 228 -0.07 -8.46 -4.19
C PHE A 228 -0.05 -8.31 -2.65
N ALA A 229 -0.89 -9.07 -1.92
CA ALA A 229 -0.77 -9.18 -0.48
C ALA A 229 0.66 -9.63 -0.09
N LEU A 230 1.17 -9.15 1.05
CA LEU A 230 2.54 -9.36 1.53
C LEU A 230 3.65 -8.90 0.58
N PHE A 231 3.37 -7.97 -0.34
CA PHE A 231 4.41 -7.42 -1.22
C PHE A 231 5.58 -6.86 -0.40
N GLY A 232 6.77 -7.41 -0.62
CA GLY A 232 7.98 -6.95 0.07
C GLY A 232 7.98 -7.17 1.59
N ALA A 233 7.15 -8.07 2.11
CA ALA A 233 7.14 -8.40 3.52
C ALA A 233 8.42 -9.12 3.94
N THR A 234 8.96 -8.76 5.09
CA THR A 234 10.20 -9.31 5.67
C THR A 234 9.96 -10.11 6.94
N GLY A 235 8.75 -10.09 7.48
CA GLY A 235 8.34 -10.81 8.67
C GLY A 235 6.83 -10.75 8.89
N GLY A 236 6.37 -11.40 9.97
CA GLY A 236 4.95 -11.46 10.32
C GLY A 236 4.20 -12.66 9.78
N ARG A 237 2.88 -12.66 10.00
CA ARG A 237 1.99 -13.74 9.60
C ARG A 237 0.69 -13.19 9.04
N LEU A 238 0.21 -13.77 7.93
CA LEU A 238 -1.09 -13.46 7.33
C LEU A 238 -1.95 -14.73 7.27
N PHE A 239 -3.16 -14.64 7.77
CA PHE A 239 -4.17 -15.71 7.67
C PHE A 239 -5.40 -15.15 6.94
N VAL A 240 -5.86 -15.86 5.92
CA VAL A 240 -7.04 -15.48 5.13
C VAL A 240 -8.02 -16.63 5.10
N GLU A 241 -9.22 -16.44 5.61
CA GLU A 241 -10.31 -17.42 5.57
C GLU A 241 -11.07 -17.34 4.22
N GLY A 242 -10.35 -17.45 3.12
CA GLY A 242 -10.88 -17.30 1.75
C GLY A 242 -9.76 -17.23 0.74
N GLN A 243 -10.04 -16.69 -0.43
CA GLN A 243 -9.08 -16.55 -1.52
C GLN A 243 -8.38 -15.20 -1.50
N ALA A 244 -7.19 -15.15 -2.07
CA ALA A 244 -6.44 -13.92 -2.36
C ALA A 244 -6.26 -13.74 -3.87
N GLY A 245 -6.14 -12.47 -4.29
CA GLY A 245 -5.91 -12.11 -5.68
C GLY A 245 -4.51 -12.46 -6.20
N ASP A 246 -4.23 -12.00 -7.41
CA ASP A 246 -2.98 -12.29 -8.13
C ASP A 246 -1.73 -11.72 -7.43
N ARG A 247 -0.58 -12.27 -7.77
CA ARG A 247 0.73 -11.86 -7.22
C ARG A 247 0.80 -11.93 -5.69
N PHE A 248 0.03 -12.83 -5.07
CA PHE A 248 0.11 -13.10 -3.64
C PHE A 248 1.55 -13.41 -3.22
N ALA A 249 2.01 -12.78 -2.14
CA ALA A 249 3.36 -12.93 -1.58
C ALA A 249 4.52 -12.62 -2.55
N VAL A 250 4.28 -11.86 -3.62
CA VAL A 250 5.36 -11.42 -4.50
C VAL A 250 6.39 -10.58 -3.72
N ARG A 251 7.67 -10.89 -3.87
CA ARG A 251 8.79 -10.30 -3.10
C ARG A 251 8.66 -10.46 -1.57
N ASN A 252 7.91 -11.43 -1.11
CA ASN A 252 7.96 -11.82 0.30
C ASN A 252 9.27 -12.54 0.59
N SER A 253 9.99 -12.14 1.62
CA SER A 253 11.27 -12.73 2.02
C SER A 253 11.27 -13.33 3.43
N GLY A 254 10.23 -13.09 4.24
CA GLY A 254 10.24 -13.57 5.62
C GLY A 254 8.89 -13.73 6.31
N ALA A 255 7.79 -13.28 5.70
CA ALA A 255 6.47 -13.49 6.26
C ALA A 255 5.94 -14.91 5.95
N SER A 256 5.16 -15.46 6.86
CA SER A 256 4.41 -16.71 6.66
C SER A 256 2.94 -16.40 6.34
N ALA A 257 2.33 -17.20 5.47
CA ALA A 257 0.93 -17.00 5.12
C ALA A 257 0.17 -18.32 4.97
N VAL A 258 -1.13 -18.27 5.29
CA VAL A 258 -2.10 -19.32 5.05
C VAL A 258 -3.33 -18.68 4.40
N VAL A 259 -3.74 -19.24 3.25
CA VAL A 259 -4.90 -18.80 2.46
C VAL A 259 -5.82 -19.99 2.21
#